data_c53c7cc8974f7972699962260869c6eb
#
_entry.id   c53c7cc8974f7972699962260869c6eb
#
_cell.length_a   1.000
_cell.length_b   1.000
_cell.length_c   1.000
_cell.angle_alpha   90.00
_cell.angle_beta   90.00
_cell.angle_gamma   90.00
#
_symmetry.space_group_name_H-M   'P 1'
#
loop_
_entity.id
_entity.type
_entity.pdbx_description
1 polymer ?
#
loop_
_entity_poly.entity_id
_entity_poly.type
_entity_poly.pdbx_seq_one_letter_code
_entity_poly.pdbx_strand_id
1 'polypeptide(L)'
;MKIQIPLKLSNWNDIIKQCRYNKYSANSHKQDEMEQISSYIENMPKITKYPIKIVFKWHIKRTNSDLDNKSCKSILDCMQKVGILENDDIKHITEITHIAIHDKEEYVEMEIL
;
A
#
# COMPACT_ATOMS: atom_id res chain seq x y z
N MET A 1 -4.25 14.60 -4.13
CA MET A 1 -5.10 13.43 -4.47
C MET A 1 -5.14 12.50 -3.27
N LYS A 2 -6.32 12.21 -2.78
CA LYS A 2 -6.52 11.34 -1.60
C LYS A 2 -7.42 10.18 -1.95
N ILE A 3 -7.12 9.00 -1.39
CA ILE A 3 -7.98 7.83 -1.53
C ILE A 3 -7.96 7.01 -0.24
N GLN A 4 -9.08 6.37 0.08
CA GLN A 4 -9.19 5.44 1.19
C GLN A 4 -9.26 4.02 0.65
N ILE A 5 -8.50 3.13 1.27
CA ILE A 5 -8.53 1.70 0.97
C ILE A 5 -9.01 1.00 2.24
N PRO A 6 -10.30 0.58 2.30
CA PRO A 6 -10.90 0.01 3.50
C PRO A 6 -10.53 -1.47 3.68
N LEU A 7 -9.25 -1.76 3.64
CA LEU A 7 -8.71 -3.11 3.75
C LEU A 7 -7.62 -3.13 4.81
N LYS A 8 -7.51 -4.26 5.50
CA LYS A 8 -6.37 -4.58 6.35
C LYS A 8 -5.35 -5.30 5.49
N LEU A 9 -4.27 -4.61 5.14
CA LEU A 9 -3.24 -5.15 4.27
C LEU A 9 -2.20 -5.97 5.05
N SER A 10 -1.53 -6.89 4.35
CA SER A 10 -0.42 -7.64 4.91
C SER A 10 0.70 -6.70 5.35
N ASN A 11 1.26 -6.93 6.54
CA ASN A 11 2.43 -6.22 7.03
C ASN A 11 3.72 -6.94 6.59
N TRP A 12 4.88 -6.34 6.88
CA TRP A 12 6.16 -6.93 6.49
C TRP A 12 6.41 -8.30 7.12
N ASN A 13 6.00 -8.51 8.38
CA ASN A 13 6.17 -9.81 9.04
C ASN A 13 5.34 -10.88 8.35
N ASP A 14 4.10 -10.57 7.95
CA ASP A 14 3.25 -11.49 7.19
C ASP A 14 3.90 -11.86 5.85
N ILE A 15 4.42 -10.88 5.13
CA ILE A 15 5.06 -11.07 3.84
C ILE A 15 6.29 -11.97 3.98
N ILE A 16 7.16 -11.68 4.94
CA ILE A 16 8.38 -12.46 5.20
C ILE A 16 8.02 -13.89 5.58
N LYS A 17 7.04 -14.08 6.45
CA LYS A 17 6.58 -15.40 6.89
C LYS A 17 6.08 -16.23 5.71
N GLN A 18 5.28 -15.65 4.83
CA GLN A 18 4.77 -16.32 3.64
C GLN A 18 5.88 -16.73 2.68
N CYS A 19 6.84 -15.84 2.45
CA CYS A 19 8.00 -16.12 1.58
C CYS A 19 8.85 -17.25 2.11
N ARG A 20 9.02 -17.36 3.43
CA ARG A 20 9.76 -18.46 4.07
C ARG A 20 9.03 -19.79 3.97
N TYR A 21 7.70 -19.75 4.03
CA TYR A 21 6.87 -20.96 4.02
C TYR A 21 6.74 -21.53 2.62
N ASN A 22 6.38 -20.73 1.63
CA ASN A 22 6.17 -21.17 0.26
C ASN A 22 6.17 -19.99 -0.71
N LYS A 23 7.10 -20.00 -1.66
CA LYS A 23 7.23 -18.94 -2.67
C LYS A 23 5.95 -18.77 -3.52
N TYR A 24 5.30 -19.86 -3.92
CA TYR A 24 4.08 -19.82 -4.72
C TYR A 24 2.91 -19.30 -3.91
N SER A 25 2.79 -19.71 -2.66
CA SER A 25 1.75 -19.23 -1.75
C SER A 25 1.88 -17.73 -1.50
N ALA A 26 3.10 -17.22 -1.29
CA ALA A 26 3.36 -15.80 -1.11
C ALA A 26 2.95 -14.99 -2.33
N ASN A 27 3.29 -15.45 -3.53
CA ASN A 27 2.92 -14.77 -4.77
C ASN A 27 1.41 -14.77 -5.00
N SER A 28 0.74 -15.88 -4.77
CA SER A 28 -0.72 -16.00 -4.88
C SER A 28 -1.43 -15.04 -3.93
N HIS A 29 -0.99 -15.00 -2.67
CA HIS A 29 -1.54 -14.10 -1.66
C HIS A 29 -1.37 -12.62 -2.05
N LYS A 30 -0.21 -12.26 -2.57
CA LYS A 30 0.07 -10.89 -3.05
C LYS A 30 -0.86 -10.53 -4.21
N GLN A 31 -1.07 -11.42 -5.17
CA GLN A 31 -1.96 -11.17 -6.31
C GLN A 31 -3.41 -10.98 -5.86
N ASP A 32 -3.88 -11.80 -4.92
CA ASP A 32 -5.23 -11.65 -4.35
C ASP A 32 -5.40 -10.31 -3.65
N GLU A 33 -4.41 -9.89 -2.86
CA GLU A 33 -4.43 -8.59 -2.17
C GLU A 33 -4.44 -7.43 -3.17
N MET A 34 -3.61 -7.49 -4.21
CA MET A 34 -3.58 -6.48 -5.27
C MET A 34 -4.91 -6.39 -6.02
N GLU A 35 -5.56 -7.51 -6.27
CA GLU A 35 -6.86 -7.55 -6.92
C GLU A 35 -7.93 -6.85 -6.07
N GLN A 36 -7.93 -7.06 -4.76
CA GLN A 36 -8.80 -6.34 -3.84
C GLN A 36 -8.52 -4.84 -3.84
N ILE A 37 -7.25 -4.45 -3.79
CA ILE A 37 -6.84 -3.04 -3.82
C ILE A 37 -7.28 -2.37 -5.12
N SER A 38 -7.16 -3.05 -6.25
CA SER A 38 -7.45 -2.47 -7.56
C SER A 38 -8.89 -1.94 -7.68
N SER A 39 -9.85 -2.58 -7.03
CA SER A 39 -11.24 -2.13 -7.03
C SER A 39 -11.44 -0.75 -6.42
N TYR A 40 -10.54 -0.32 -5.53
CA TYR A 40 -10.61 0.99 -4.87
C TYR A 40 -9.81 2.07 -5.57
N ILE A 41 -8.83 1.70 -6.39
CA ILE A 41 -7.92 2.67 -7.04
C ILE A 41 -8.10 2.77 -8.55
N GLU A 42 -8.84 1.87 -9.19
CA GLU A 42 -8.95 1.81 -10.65
C GLU A 42 -9.49 3.08 -11.30
N ASN A 43 -10.25 3.89 -10.57
CA ASN A 43 -10.81 5.15 -11.06
C ASN A 43 -9.92 6.36 -10.78
N MET A 44 -8.75 6.16 -10.18
CA MET A 44 -7.79 7.24 -9.96
C MET A 44 -7.21 7.70 -11.30
N PRO A 45 -7.01 9.02 -11.48
CA PRO A 45 -6.36 9.51 -12.70
C PRO A 45 -4.90 9.08 -12.74
N LYS A 46 -4.39 8.85 -13.94
CA LYS A 46 -2.97 8.54 -14.16
C LYS A 46 -2.11 9.70 -13.68
N ILE A 47 -1.06 9.39 -12.93
CA ILE A 47 -0.07 10.37 -12.51
C ILE A 47 0.83 10.69 -13.68
N THR A 48 0.95 11.98 -14.02
CA THR A 48 1.73 12.44 -15.19
C THR A 48 2.90 13.33 -14.82
N LYS A 49 2.89 13.89 -13.61
CA LYS A 49 3.97 14.78 -13.15
C LYS A 49 4.77 14.10 -12.05
N TYR A 50 6.06 14.02 -12.24
CA TYR A 50 7.01 13.38 -11.32
C TYR A 50 8.16 14.33 -10.98
N PRO A 51 8.88 14.16 -9.85
CA PRO A 51 8.62 13.14 -8.83
C PRO A 51 7.41 13.49 -7.93
N ILE A 52 6.90 12.48 -7.26
CA ILE A 52 5.80 12.64 -6.30
C ILE A 52 6.26 12.27 -4.88
N LYS A 53 5.48 12.71 -3.91
CA LYS A 53 5.59 12.31 -2.50
C LYS A 53 4.29 11.64 -2.12
N ILE A 54 4.36 10.59 -1.31
CA ILE A 54 3.17 9.85 -0.88
C ILE A 54 3.14 9.79 0.64
N VAL A 55 1.96 10.05 1.20
CA VAL A 55 1.70 9.91 2.63
C VAL A 55 0.67 8.80 2.82
N PHE A 56 1.02 7.81 3.63
CA PHE A 56 0.11 6.74 4.04
C PHE A 56 -0.31 6.98 5.49
N LYS A 57 -1.60 7.12 5.71
CA LYS A 57 -2.19 7.21 7.05
C LYS A 57 -2.82 5.86 7.38
N TRP A 58 -2.20 5.13 8.30
CA TRP A 58 -2.62 3.81 8.72
C TRP A 58 -3.53 3.94 9.92
N HIS A 59 -4.82 3.68 9.71
CA HIS A 59 -5.81 3.66 10.79
C HIS A 59 -5.77 2.29 11.44
N ILE A 60 -5.43 2.25 12.72
CA ILE A 60 -5.07 1.05 13.46
C ILE A 60 -5.89 0.98 14.74
N LYS A 61 -6.49 -0.19 15.02
CA LYS A 61 -7.27 -0.43 16.24
C LYS A 61 -6.39 -0.63 17.47
N ARG A 62 -5.26 -1.32 17.30
CA ARG A 62 -4.38 -1.70 18.40
C ARG A 62 -3.23 -0.71 18.53
N THR A 63 -3.08 -0.15 19.72
CA THR A 63 -2.00 0.80 20.01
C THR A 63 -0.63 0.14 20.15
N ASN A 64 -0.59 -1.21 20.30
CA ASN A 64 0.66 -1.96 20.36
C ASN A 64 1.15 -2.47 19.00
N SER A 65 0.56 -2.03 17.92
CA SER A 65 1.04 -2.34 16.56
C SER A 65 2.24 -1.46 16.20
N ASP A 66 3.21 -2.06 15.52
CA ASP A 66 4.43 -1.36 15.10
C ASP A 66 4.23 -0.68 13.75
N LEU A 67 4.46 0.61 13.69
CA LEU A 67 4.30 1.38 12.44
C LEU A 67 5.29 0.94 11.37
N ASP A 68 6.53 0.60 11.75
CA ASP A 68 7.56 0.16 10.82
C ASP A 68 7.26 -1.20 10.17
N ASN A 69 6.27 -1.92 10.70
CA ASN A 69 5.82 -3.18 10.12
C ASN A 69 4.73 -3.00 9.04
N LYS A 70 4.24 -1.78 8.83
CA LYS A 70 3.26 -1.49 7.77
C LYS A 70 3.95 -1.48 6.41
N SER A 71 3.31 -2.10 5.41
CA SER A 71 3.86 -2.19 4.06
C SER A 71 2.91 -1.60 3.03
N CYS A 72 3.41 -0.66 2.24
CA CYS A 72 2.69 -0.09 1.11
C CYS A 72 3.01 -0.81 -0.22
N LYS A 73 3.76 -1.89 -0.17
CA LYS A 73 4.27 -2.56 -1.37
C LYS A 73 3.16 -3.01 -2.31
N SER A 74 2.13 -3.66 -1.78
CA SER A 74 0.99 -4.13 -2.59
C SER A 74 0.25 -2.96 -3.24
N ILE A 75 0.14 -1.83 -2.56
CA ILE A 75 -0.53 -0.64 -3.10
C ILE A 75 0.26 -0.08 -4.28
N LEU A 76 1.57 0.12 -4.12
CA LEU A 76 2.43 0.67 -5.17
C LEU A 76 2.53 -0.26 -6.37
N ASP A 77 2.66 -1.57 -6.13
CA ASP A 77 2.70 -2.55 -7.21
C ASP A 77 1.37 -2.61 -7.95
N CYS A 78 0.25 -2.49 -7.25
CA CYS A 78 -1.07 -2.44 -7.86
C CYS A 78 -1.24 -1.18 -8.72
N MET A 79 -0.80 -0.01 -8.23
CA MET A 79 -0.85 1.24 -8.99
C MET A 79 -0.05 1.16 -10.30
N GLN A 80 1.07 0.48 -10.29
CA GLN A 80 1.86 0.24 -11.50
C GLN A 80 1.13 -0.70 -12.45
N LYS A 81 0.56 -1.78 -11.93
CA LYS A 81 -0.15 -2.79 -12.73
C LYS A 81 -1.35 -2.20 -13.46
N VAL A 82 -2.13 -1.32 -12.80
CA VAL A 82 -3.31 -0.70 -13.40
C VAL A 82 -2.98 0.57 -14.20
N GLY A 83 -1.72 0.99 -14.23
CA GLY A 83 -1.26 2.10 -15.05
C GLY A 83 -1.42 3.49 -14.47
N ILE A 84 -1.68 3.62 -13.18
CA ILE A 84 -1.78 4.91 -12.47
C ILE A 84 -0.38 5.48 -12.20
N LEU A 85 0.54 4.64 -11.77
CA LEU A 85 1.92 4.98 -11.44
C LEU A 85 2.84 4.37 -12.50
N GLU A 86 3.69 5.18 -13.09
CA GLU A 86 4.61 4.71 -14.13
C GLU A 86 5.68 3.79 -13.57
N ASN A 87 6.29 4.16 -12.45
CA ASN A 87 7.30 3.36 -11.77
C ASN A 87 7.39 3.82 -10.31
N ASP A 88 7.97 2.98 -9.44
CA ASP A 88 8.16 3.29 -8.03
C ASP A 88 9.61 3.57 -7.64
N ASP A 89 10.49 3.76 -8.61
CA ASP A 89 11.89 4.10 -8.35
C ASP A 89 12.05 5.53 -7.81
N ILE A 90 13.28 5.89 -7.42
CA ILE A 90 13.56 7.20 -6.83
C ILE A 90 13.40 8.37 -7.79
N LYS A 91 13.29 8.12 -9.08
CA LYS A 91 12.98 9.16 -10.07
C LYS A 91 11.50 9.54 -10.03
N HIS A 92 10.65 8.63 -9.59
CA HIS A 92 9.20 8.80 -9.59
C HIS A 92 8.66 9.11 -8.20
N ILE A 93 9.20 8.45 -7.17
CA ILE A 93 8.80 8.65 -5.77
C ILE A 93 10.02 9.04 -4.96
N THR A 94 10.04 10.27 -4.43
CA THR A 94 11.17 10.77 -3.65
C THR A 94 10.94 10.72 -2.16
N GLU A 95 9.70 10.54 -1.71
CA GLU A 95 9.39 10.49 -0.29
C GLU A 95 8.16 9.64 -0.04
N ILE A 96 8.25 8.76 0.96
CA ILE A 96 7.11 8.00 1.48
C ILE A 96 7.05 8.25 2.98
N THR A 97 5.90 8.72 3.45
CA THR A 97 5.66 8.99 4.86
C THR A 97 4.58 8.04 5.38
N HIS A 98 4.84 7.41 6.51
CA HIS A 98 3.88 6.57 7.21
C HIS A 98 3.45 7.24 8.50
N ILE A 99 2.15 7.40 8.69
CA ILE A 99 1.55 8.01 9.89
C ILE A 99 0.57 6.99 10.48
N ALA A 100 0.66 6.76 11.79
CA ALA A 100 -0.26 5.89 12.50
C ALA A 100 -1.38 6.74 13.12
N ILE A 101 -2.62 6.30 12.95
CA ILE A 101 -3.80 6.93 13.54
C ILE A 101 -4.58 5.85 14.29
N HIS A 102 -4.82 6.06 15.58
CA HIS A 102 -5.65 5.15 16.38
C HIS A 102 -7.12 5.38 16.02
N ASP A 103 -7.78 4.33 15.54
CA ASP A 103 -9.16 4.41 15.06
C ASP A 103 -9.94 3.15 15.46
N LYS A 104 -11.26 3.23 15.34
CA LYS A 104 -12.17 2.10 15.58
C LYS A 104 -12.12 1.06 14.46
N GLU A 105 -11.75 1.47 13.26
CA GLU A 105 -11.67 0.61 12.08
C GLU A 105 -10.26 0.64 11.50
N GLU A 106 -9.84 -0.49 10.93
CA GLU A 106 -8.54 -0.58 10.26
C GLU A 106 -8.70 -0.33 8.77
N TYR A 107 -8.03 0.69 8.27
CA TYR A 107 -7.96 1.02 6.85
C TYR A 107 -6.75 1.91 6.59
N VAL A 108 -6.46 2.17 5.34
CA VAL A 108 -5.36 3.07 4.97
C VAL A 108 -5.88 4.21 4.09
N GLU A 109 -5.40 5.41 4.38
CA GLU A 109 -5.57 6.57 3.51
C GLU A 109 -4.25 6.86 2.81
N MET A 110 -4.31 7.09 1.51
CA MET A 110 -3.14 7.48 0.73
C MET A 110 -3.36 8.88 0.17
N GLU A 111 -2.36 9.74 0.35
CA GLU A 111 -2.35 11.08 -0.22
C GLU A 111 -1.13 11.23 -1.11
N ILE A 112 -1.34 11.66 -2.35
CA ILE A 112 -0.28 11.92 -3.33
C ILE A 112 -0.09 13.43 -3.45
N LEU A 113 1.14 13.86 -3.22
CA LEU A 113 1.52 15.28 -3.24
C LEU A 113 2.38 15.62 -4.45
#